data_356688d65ac55c8b1d31b9af274b5185
#
_entry.id   356688d65ac55c8b1d31b9af274b5185
#
_cell.length_a   1.000
_cell.length_b   1.000
_cell.length_c   1.000
_cell.angle_alpha   90.00
_cell.angle_beta   90.00
_cell.angle_gamma   90.00
#
_symmetry.space_group_name_H-M   'P 1'
#
loop_
_entity.id
_entity.type
_entity.pdbx_description
1 polymer ?
#
loop_
_entity_poly.entity_id
_entity_poly.type
_entity_poly.pdbx_seq_one_letter_code
_entity_poly.pdbx_strand_id
1 'polypeptide(L)'
;MSDTILSRLRAPQGVVDAVLDTDTFNEIDDQFALSYMLRSTERINTRAIYAAPFFNENSSSPEDGMLKSYEEIKTLLKLANREDLIPCAFEGSRRYLPDEKTPVDSPAARDLAARAAEYSPEHPLYVVGIGAITNVASALLLNPAIAENIVVVWLGGHSLEWPDTNEFNMMQDVAAAPGRASVSNASAESAPSSAAGTSRSGRKNHVPRAGRQSRKKSNRKFTAR
;
A
#
# COMPACT_ATOMS: atom_id res chain seq x y z
N MET A 1 -0.38 -17.37 -19.86
CA MET A 1 -0.75 -15.96 -19.65
C MET A 1 -0.88 -15.33 -21.03
N SER A 2 -1.94 -14.55 -21.29
CA SER A 2 -2.04 -13.85 -22.55
C SER A 2 -0.99 -12.75 -22.65
N ASP A 3 -0.53 -12.41 -23.87
CA ASP A 3 0.45 -11.32 -24.11
C ASP A 3 -0.04 -9.98 -23.50
N THR A 4 -1.35 -9.80 -23.39
CA THR A 4 -1.99 -8.63 -22.77
C THR A 4 -1.69 -8.51 -21.27
N ILE A 5 -1.70 -9.63 -20.51
CA ILE A 5 -1.38 -9.60 -19.07
C ILE A 5 0.10 -9.27 -18.87
N LEU A 6 0.99 -9.90 -19.65
CA LEU A 6 2.43 -9.63 -19.56
C LEU A 6 2.80 -8.19 -19.93
N SER A 7 2.08 -7.58 -20.86
CA SER A 7 2.30 -6.17 -21.22
C SER A 7 1.94 -5.20 -20.12
N ARG A 8 0.93 -5.52 -19.29
CA ARG A 8 0.51 -4.70 -18.13
C ARG A 8 1.47 -4.76 -16.94
N LEU A 9 2.32 -5.80 -16.87
CA LEU A 9 3.37 -5.92 -15.85
C LEU A 9 4.61 -5.06 -16.15
N ARG A 10 4.70 -4.48 -17.34
CA ARG A 10 5.79 -3.57 -17.70
C ARG A 10 5.56 -2.20 -17.08
N ALA A 11 6.66 -1.53 -16.68
CA ALA A 11 6.57 -0.15 -16.22
C ALA A 11 5.93 0.73 -17.29
N PRO A 12 4.90 1.51 -16.94
CA PRO A 12 4.20 2.36 -17.91
C PRO A 12 5.12 3.44 -18.45
N GLN A 13 4.88 3.84 -19.69
CA GLN A 13 5.55 4.96 -20.33
C GLN A 13 4.67 6.22 -20.24
N GLY A 14 5.28 7.37 -19.93
CA GLY A 14 4.56 8.64 -19.82
C GLY A 14 3.83 8.84 -18.50
N VAL A 15 2.79 9.66 -18.51
CA VAL A 15 1.96 9.97 -17.34
C VAL A 15 0.84 8.95 -17.25
N VAL A 16 0.59 8.44 -16.05
CA VAL A 16 -0.51 7.51 -15.77
C VAL A 16 -1.50 8.12 -14.79
N ASP A 17 -2.76 7.77 -14.93
CA ASP A 17 -3.78 8.06 -13.93
C ASP A 17 -3.69 7.01 -12.82
N ALA A 18 -3.66 7.48 -11.57
CA ALA A 18 -3.57 6.59 -10.42
C ALA A 18 -4.45 7.04 -9.26
N VAL A 19 -4.91 6.07 -8.48
CA VAL A 19 -5.52 6.26 -7.17
C VAL A 19 -4.64 5.62 -6.10
N LEU A 20 -4.69 6.17 -4.88
CA LEU A 20 -3.98 5.66 -3.72
C LEU A 20 -4.98 5.15 -2.68
N ASP A 21 -4.85 3.91 -2.24
CA ASP A 21 -5.58 3.30 -1.12
C ASP A 21 -4.60 3.08 0.03
N THR A 22 -4.79 3.80 1.17
CA THR A 22 -3.75 4.02 2.18
C THR A 22 -4.34 4.12 3.58
N ASP A 23 -3.69 3.56 4.57
CA ASP A 23 -3.99 3.73 6.00
C ASP A 23 -3.06 4.75 6.67
N THR A 24 -2.95 5.91 6.06
CA THR A 24 -2.02 7.03 6.27
C THR A 24 -1.76 7.42 7.72
N PHE A 25 -2.70 7.19 8.64
CA PHE A 25 -2.50 7.46 10.08
C PHE A 25 -1.74 6.34 10.79
N ASN A 26 -1.68 5.14 10.20
CA ASN A 26 -1.07 3.97 10.83
C ASN A 26 0.44 4.12 11.00
N GLU A 27 1.14 4.40 9.90
CA GLU A 27 2.60 4.50 9.84
C GLU A 27 3.05 5.69 8.98
N ILE A 28 4.27 6.18 9.25
CA ILE A 28 4.79 7.40 8.62
C ILE A 28 5.13 7.21 7.13
N ASP A 29 5.42 6.01 6.70
CA ASP A 29 5.78 5.71 5.30
C ASP A 29 4.62 5.95 4.33
N ASP A 30 3.38 5.72 4.72
CA ASP A 30 2.19 6.11 3.98
C ASP A 30 2.11 7.62 3.72
N GLN A 31 2.47 8.43 4.70
CA GLN A 31 2.53 9.89 4.57
C GLN A 31 3.57 10.31 3.54
N PHE A 32 4.74 9.63 3.53
CA PHE A 32 5.77 9.84 2.51
C PHE A 32 5.31 9.35 1.14
N ALA A 33 4.65 8.19 1.05
CA ALA A 33 4.15 7.65 -0.20
C ALA A 33 3.12 8.59 -0.84
N LEU A 34 2.15 9.11 -0.07
CA LEU A 34 1.20 10.11 -0.54
C LEU A 34 1.93 11.38 -1.01
N SER A 35 2.87 11.89 -0.21
CA SER A 35 3.63 13.09 -0.55
C SER A 35 4.46 12.90 -1.82
N TYR A 36 5.06 11.73 -2.00
CA TYR A 36 5.80 11.38 -3.21
C TYR A 36 4.88 11.35 -4.44
N MET A 37 3.72 10.70 -4.34
CA MET A 37 2.75 10.62 -5.42
C MET A 37 2.26 12.01 -5.84
N LEU A 38 1.93 12.88 -4.87
CA LEU A 38 1.48 14.26 -5.12
C LEU A 38 2.53 15.14 -5.80
N ARG A 39 3.82 14.83 -5.62
CA ARG A 39 4.93 15.60 -6.22
C ARG A 39 5.44 15.02 -7.53
N SER A 40 5.02 13.81 -7.89
CA SER A 40 5.44 13.13 -9.13
C SER A 40 4.50 13.42 -10.32
N THR A 41 4.04 14.66 -10.44
CA THR A 41 3.00 15.06 -11.43
C THR A 41 3.42 14.88 -12.89
N GLU A 42 4.74 14.81 -13.17
CA GLU A 42 5.28 14.50 -14.48
C GLU A 42 5.14 13.01 -14.87
N ARG A 43 4.77 12.16 -13.91
CA ARG A 43 4.61 10.70 -14.12
C ARG A 43 3.26 10.18 -13.65
N ILE A 44 2.66 10.82 -12.65
CA ILE A 44 1.44 10.34 -11.98
C ILE A 44 0.42 11.47 -11.90
N ASN A 45 -0.75 11.22 -12.46
CA ASN A 45 -1.92 12.06 -12.28
C ASN A 45 -2.79 11.44 -11.19
N THR A 46 -2.75 12.00 -9.98
CA THR A 46 -3.52 11.52 -8.83
C THR A 46 -5.00 11.83 -9.01
N ARG A 47 -5.83 10.78 -9.15
CA ARG A 47 -7.27 10.90 -9.45
C ARG A 47 -8.15 10.82 -8.21
N ALA A 48 -7.75 10.03 -7.22
CA ALA A 48 -8.45 9.89 -5.95
C ALA A 48 -7.51 9.32 -4.87
N ILE A 49 -7.90 9.50 -3.61
CA ILE A 49 -7.20 8.95 -2.45
C ILE A 49 -8.27 8.32 -1.54
N TYR A 50 -8.08 7.07 -1.18
CA TYR A 50 -9.01 6.28 -0.37
C TYR A 50 -8.39 5.97 0.98
N ALA A 51 -9.13 6.20 2.07
CA ALA A 51 -8.70 5.81 3.40
C ALA A 51 -8.96 4.32 3.62
N ALA A 52 -7.91 3.53 3.78
CA ALA A 52 -8.01 2.11 4.09
C ALA A 52 -8.31 1.89 5.59
N PRO A 53 -9.07 0.84 5.96
CA PRO A 53 -9.22 0.45 7.35
C PRO A 53 -7.92 -0.16 7.89
N PHE A 54 -7.61 0.12 9.17
CA PHE A 54 -6.56 -0.60 9.89
C PHE A 54 -6.92 -0.77 11.36
N PHE A 55 -6.35 -1.80 11.99
CA PHE A 55 -6.55 -2.08 13.41
C PHE A 55 -5.26 -2.58 14.06
N ASN A 56 -4.73 -1.76 14.96
CA ASN A 56 -3.60 -2.05 15.84
C ASN A 56 -3.66 -1.15 17.08
N GLU A 57 -2.53 -0.93 17.77
CA GLU A 57 -2.44 -0.05 18.94
C GLU A 57 -2.79 1.41 18.67
N ASN A 58 -2.76 1.86 17.41
CA ASN A 58 -3.08 3.24 17.00
C ASN A 58 -4.58 3.46 16.75
N SER A 59 -5.39 2.40 16.78
CA SER A 59 -6.84 2.49 16.50
C SER A 59 -7.65 1.56 17.40
N SER A 60 -8.89 1.96 17.70
CA SER A 60 -9.81 1.16 18.52
C SER A 60 -10.66 0.15 17.72
N SER A 61 -10.70 0.32 16.40
CA SER A 61 -11.39 -0.55 15.45
C SER A 61 -10.92 -0.26 14.02
N PRO A 62 -11.21 -1.12 13.02
CA PRO A 62 -10.95 -0.81 11.62
C PRO A 62 -11.61 0.49 11.15
N GLU A 63 -12.83 0.80 11.64
CA GLU A 63 -13.52 2.05 11.36
C GLU A 63 -12.77 3.26 11.92
N ASP A 64 -12.34 3.21 13.17
CA ASP A 64 -11.57 4.29 13.81
C ASP A 64 -10.26 4.53 13.07
N GLY A 65 -9.56 3.46 12.67
CA GLY A 65 -8.35 3.54 11.86
C GLY A 65 -8.60 4.24 10.51
N MET A 66 -9.64 3.83 9.80
CA MET A 66 -10.04 4.43 8.54
C MET A 66 -10.38 5.92 8.69
N LEU A 67 -11.16 6.30 9.70
CA LEU A 67 -11.53 7.69 9.93
C LEU A 67 -10.32 8.56 10.26
N LYS A 68 -9.39 8.06 11.07
CA LYS A 68 -8.11 8.73 11.35
C LYS A 68 -7.28 8.93 10.08
N SER A 69 -7.18 7.90 9.23
CA SER A 69 -6.48 7.99 7.95
C SER A 69 -7.14 8.99 7.00
N TYR A 70 -8.47 9.06 6.97
CA TYR A 70 -9.20 10.04 6.17
C TYR A 70 -8.90 11.49 6.60
N GLU A 71 -8.86 11.77 7.90
CA GLU A 71 -8.49 13.09 8.40
C GLU A 71 -7.03 13.43 8.16
N GLU A 72 -6.13 12.44 8.29
CA GLU A 72 -4.70 12.60 8.00
C GLU A 72 -4.45 12.88 6.52
N ILE A 73 -5.13 12.18 5.60
CA ILE A 73 -5.08 12.48 4.16
C ILE A 73 -5.41 13.95 3.90
N LYS A 74 -6.47 14.48 4.48
CA LYS A 74 -6.86 15.90 4.30
C LYS A 74 -5.83 16.85 4.88
N THR A 75 -5.20 16.49 6.00
CA THR A 75 -4.11 17.24 6.62
C THR A 75 -2.90 17.31 5.69
N LEU A 76 -2.49 16.17 5.14
CA LEU A 76 -1.37 16.09 4.20
C LEU A 76 -1.63 16.83 2.89
N LEU A 77 -2.86 16.77 2.36
CA LEU A 77 -3.25 17.55 1.18
C LEU A 77 -3.13 19.06 1.41
N LYS A 78 -3.52 19.57 2.58
CA LYS A 78 -3.32 20.96 2.96
C LYS A 78 -1.83 21.31 3.07
N LEU A 79 -1.04 20.48 3.74
CA LEU A 79 0.40 20.68 3.88
C LEU A 79 1.15 20.64 2.54
N ALA A 80 0.63 19.89 1.58
CA ALA A 80 1.17 19.79 0.23
C ALA A 80 0.69 20.93 -0.71
N ASN A 81 -0.18 21.84 -0.27
CA ASN A 81 -0.91 22.84 -1.07
C ASN A 81 -1.68 22.18 -2.23
N ARG A 82 -2.36 21.05 -1.93
CA ARG A 82 -3.18 20.27 -2.87
C ARG A 82 -4.62 20.09 -2.36
N GLU A 83 -5.19 21.18 -1.79
CA GLU A 83 -6.58 21.21 -1.33
C GLU A 83 -7.58 20.96 -2.47
N ASP A 84 -7.16 21.15 -3.72
CA ASP A 84 -7.89 20.79 -4.93
C ASP A 84 -8.29 19.30 -4.97
N LEU A 85 -7.53 18.43 -4.28
CA LEU A 85 -7.79 17.00 -4.20
C LEU A 85 -8.64 16.58 -2.98
N ILE A 86 -8.97 17.48 -2.05
CA ILE A 86 -9.84 17.14 -0.91
C ILE A 86 -11.18 16.54 -1.36
N PRO A 87 -11.86 17.06 -2.42
CA PRO A 87 -13.09 16.45 -2.93
C PRO A 87 -12.88 15.06 -3.54
N CYS A 88 -11.64 14.67 -3.83
CA CYS A 88 -11.24 13.35 -4.35
C CYS A 88 -10.67 12.43 -3.27
N ALA A 89 -10.74 12.83 -1.99
CA ALA A 89 -10.45 11.98 -0.85
C ALA A 89 -11.76 11.35 -0.35
N PHE A 90 -11.77 10.03 -0.13
CA PHE A 90 -12.98 9.30 0.23
C PHE A 90 -12.76 8.46 1.48
N GLU A 91 -13.79 8.44 2.35
CA GLU A 91 -13.88 7.45 3.43
C GLU A 91 -13.96 6.04 2.82
N GLY A 92 -13.16 5.14 3.38
CA GLY A 92 -13.15 3.75 2.98
C GLY A 92 -14.10 2.86 3.76
N SER A 93 -13.83 1.59 3.70
CA SER A 93 -14.58 0.55 4.39
C SER A 93 -14.43 0.69 5.91
N ARG A 94 -15.54 0.52 6.64
CA ARG A 94 -15.57 0.64 8.10
C ARG A 94 -15.25 -0.67 8.81
N ARG A 95 -15.10 -1.75 8.06
CA ARG A 95 -14.77 -3.09 8.52
C ARG A 95 -14.09 -3.85 7.41
N TYR A 96 -13.46 -4.95 7.75
CA TYR A 96 -12.91 -5.90 6.77
C TYR A 96 -14.03 -6.70 6.09
N LEU A 97 -13.72 -7.36 4.96
CA LEU A 97 -14.67 -8.23 4.29
C LEU A 97 -15.14 -9.36 5.23
N PRO A 98 -16.43 -9.63 5.32
CA PRO A 98 -16.93 -10.76 6.10
C PRO A 98 -16.60 -12.13 5.45
N ASP A 99 -16.40 -12.14 4.14
CA ASP A 99 -16.03 -13.28 3.32
C ASP A 99 -15.55 -12.82 1.92
N GLU A 100 -15.09 -13.73 1.09
CA GLU A 100 -14.53 -13.45 -0.25
C GLU A 100 -15.56 -12.99 -1.29
N LYS A 101 -16.84 -12.89 -0.96
CA LYS A 101 -17.94 -12.65 -1.91
C LYS A 101 -18.77 -11.43 -1.58
N THR A 102 -18.75 -11.01 -0.31
CA THR A 102 -19.61 -9.95 0.19
C THR A 102 -18.85 -8.64 0.30
N PRO A 103 -19.10 -7.65 -0.56
CA PRO A 103 -18.39 -6.36 -0.50
C PRO A 103 -18.77 -5.58 0.76
N VAL A 104 -17.84 -4.75 1.22
CA VAL A 104 -18.15 -3.69 2.17
C VAL A 104 -18.42 -2.42 1.38
N ASP A 105 -19.68 -1.99 1.41
CA ASP A 105 -20.11 -0.78 0.74
C ASP A 105 -19.52 0.46 1.43
N SER A 106 -18.77 1.26 0.67
CA SER A 106 -18.12 2.49 1.15
C SER A 106 -18.01 3.53 0.04
N PRO A 107 -17.86 4.84 0.38
CA PRO A 107 -17.60 5.87 -0.62
C PRO A 107 -16.39 5.54 -1.51
N ALA A 108 -15.29 5.07 -0.95
CA ALA A 108 -14.09 4.68 -1.68
C ALA A 108 -14.35 3.51 -2.66
N ALA A 109 -15.02 2.45 -2.22
CA ALA A 109 -15.31 1.30 -3.07
C ALA A 109 -16.25 1.68 -4.22
N ARG A 110 -17.25 2.53 -3.97
CA ARG A 110 -18.16 3.02 -5.00
C ARG A 110 -17.46 3.93 -6.01
N ASP A 111 -16.62 4.87 -5.53
CA ASP A 111 -15.87 5.75 -6.42
C ASP A 111 -14.91 4.95 -7.30
N LEU A 112 -14.16 3.99 -6.72
CA LEU A 112 -13.27 3.14 -7.50
C LEU A 112 -14.02 2.31 -8.53
N ALA A 113 -15.15 1.70 -8.17
CA ALA A 113 -15.98 0.91 -9.08
C ALA A 113 -16.56 1.74 -10.24
N ALA A 114 -16.95 2.99 -9.98
CA ALA A 114 -17.47 3.91 -11.00
C ALA A 114 -16.32 4.49 -11.85
N ARG A 115 -15.27 4.98 -11.22
CA ARG A 115 -14.11 5.60 -11.88
C ARG A 115 -13.41 4.61 -12.81
N ALA A 116 -13.12 3.41 -12.36
CA ALA A 116 -12.45 2.39 -13.16
C ALA A 116 -13.26 1.94 -14.39
N ALA A 117 -14.58 2.11 -14.37
CA ALA A 117 -15.42 1.83 -15.52
C ALA A 117 -15.20 2.82 -16.70
N GLU A 118 -14.59 3.98 -16.45
CA GLU A 118 -14.24 4.98 -17.47
C GLU A 118 -12.90 4.68 -18.17
N TYR A 119 -12.15 3.67 -17.70
CA TYR A 119 -10.85 3.25 -18.22
C TYR A 119 -10.98 2.02 -19.12
N SER A 120 -9.88 1.63 -19.75
CA SER A 120 -9.85 0.46 -20.64
C SER A 120 -8.58 -0.36 -20.43
N PRO A 121 -8.53 -1.59 -20.98
CA PRO A 121 -7.32 -2.40 -20.95
C PRO A 121 -6.07 -1.74 -21.55
N GLU A 122 -6.25 -0.87 -22.55
CA GLU A 122 -5.16 -0.15 -23.23
C GLU A 122 -4.70 1.09 -22.45
N HIS A 123 -5.60 1.66 -21.65
CA HIS A 123 -5.37 2.84 -20.80
C HIS A 123 -5.92 2.56 -19.39
N PRO A 124 -5.28 1.69 -18.62
CA PRO A 124 -5.77 1.27 -17.32
C PRO A 124 -5.58 2.35 -16.25
N LEU A 125 -6.49 2.35 -15.27
CA LEU A 125 -6.29 3.06 -14.02
C LEU A 125 -5.33 2.27 -13.12
N TYR A 126 -4.27 2.91 -12.62
CA TYR A 126 -3.39 2.31 -11.62
C TYR A 126 -3.98 2.48 -10.22
N VAL A 127 -4.15 1.37 -9.52
CA VAL A 127 -4.65 1.34 -8.14
C VAL A 127 -3.49 0.95 -7.23
N VAL A 128 -2.93 1.94 -6.54
CA VAL A 128 -1.83 1.72 -5.61
C VAL A 128 -2.42 1.51 -4.22
N GLY A 129 -2.31 0.29 -3.69
CA GLY A 129 -2.74 -0.07 -2.34
C GLY A 129 -1.53 -0.22 -1.43
N ILE A 130 -1.50 0.49 -0.31
CA ILE A 130 -0.43 0.40 0.71
C ILE A 130 -0.96 0.14 2.12
N GLY A 131 -2.26 -0.17 2.24
CA GLY A 131 -2.94 -0.65 3.44
C GLY A 131 -3.66 -1.98 3.19
N ALA A 132 -4.63 -2.33 4.06
CA ALA A 132 -5.52 -3.46 3.85
C ALA A 132 -6.33 -3.28 2.56
N ILE A 133 -6.38 -4.28 1.70
CA ILE A 133 -6.92 -4.18 0.33
C ILE A 133 -8.46 -4.18 0.25
N THR A 134 -9.15 -4.00 1.37
CA THR A 134 -10.61 -4.08 1.54
C THR A 134 -11.39 -3.23 0.54
N ASN A 135 -10.99 -1.96 0.33
CA ASN A 135 -11.68 -1.04 -0.59
C ASN A 135 -11.61 -1.52 -2.03
N VAL A 136 -10.43 -1.96 -2.46
CA VAL A 136 -10.18 -2.44 -3.83
C VAL A 136 -10.93 -3.75 -4.08
N ALA A 137 -10.87 -4.69 -3.13
CA ALA A 137 -11.61 -5.94 -3.23
C ALA A 137 -13.13 -5.69 -3.26
N SER A 138 -13.63 -4.77 -2.43
CA SER A 138 -15.04 -4.38 -2.44
C SER A 138 -15.46 -3.75 -3.78
N ALA A 139 -14.64 -2.89 -4.36
CA ALA A 139 -14.93 -2.30 -5.68
C ALA A 139 -15.02 -3.36 -6.79
N LEU A 140 -14.12 -4.34 -6.78
CA LEU A 140 -14.14 -5.47 -7.72
C LEU A 140 -15.36 -6.38 -7.52
N LEU A 141 -15.81 -6.57 -6.27
CA LEU A 141 -17.04 -7.33 -5.99
C LEU A 141 -18.30 -6.55 -6.39
N LEU A 142 -18.30 -5.22 -6.25
CA LEU A 142 -19.41 -4.36 -6.69
C LEU A 142 -19.51 -4.30 -8.23
N ASN A 143 -18.38 -4.24 -8.91
CA ASN A 143 -18.32 -4.18 -10.38
C ASN A 143 -17.15 -5.05 -10.90
N PRO A 144 -17.36 -6.36 -11.11
CA PRO A 144 -16.30 -7.25 -11.57
C PRO A 144 -15.73 -6.88 -12.96
N ALA A 145 -16.46 -6.14 -13.78
CA ALA A 145 -16.01 -5.74 -15.11
C ALA A 145 -14.79 -4.81 -15.09
N ILE A 146 -14.57 -4.07 -13.99
CA ILE A 146 -13.42 -3.17 -13.86
C ILE A 146 -12.08 -3.91 -13.73
N ALA A 147 -12.09 -5.22 -13.47
CA ALA A 147 -10.85 -6.00 -13.35
C ALA A 147 -9.97 -5.92 -14.60
N GLU A 148 -10.55 -5.69 -15.76
CA GLU A 148 -9.81 -5.52 -17.02
C GLU A 148 -9.30 -4.09 -17.25
N ASN A 149 -9.87 -3.11 -16.52
CA ASN A 149 -9.58 -1.69 -16.67
C ASN A 149 -8.59 -1.14 -15.66
N ILE A 150 -8.12 -1.97 -14.70
CA ILE A 150 -7.22 -1.53 -13.64
C ILE A 150 -5.93 -2.35 -13.63
N VAL A 151 -4.88 -1.72 -13.10
CA VAL A 151 -3.65 -2.40 -12.68
C VAL A 151 -3.49 -2.15 -11.18
N VAL A 152 -3.59 -3.21 -10.38
CA VAL A 152 -3.41 -3.13 -8.93
C VAL A 152 -1.93 -3.32 -8.59
N VAL A 153 -1.35 -2.35 -7.89
CA VAL A 153 -0.01 -2.41 -7.31
C VAL A 153 -0.19 -2.38 -5.80
N TRP A 154 0.03 -3.50 -5.14
CA TRP A 154 -0.27 -3.64 -3.72
C TRP A 154 0.97 -4.01 -2.90
N LEU A 155 1.22 -3.24 -1.84
CA LEU A 155 2.14 -3.58 -0.77
C LEU A 155 1.42 -4.54 0.19
N GLY A 156 1.53 -5.82 -0.07
CA GLY A 156 0.88 -6.87 0.72
C GLY A 156 1.53 -8.22 0.51
N GLY A 157 1.69 -8.97 1.59
CA GLY A 157 2.37 -10.26 1.59
C GLY A 157 3.88 -10.17 1.70
N HIS A 158 4.48 -11.33 1.97
CA HIS A 158 5.93 -11.50 2.01
C HIS A 158 6.45 -12.12 0.71
N SER A 159 7.76 -12.08 0.50
CA SER A 159 8.40 -12.84 -0.57
C SER A 159 8.15 -14.34 -0.39
N LEU A 160 8.17 -15.11 -1.50
CA LEU A 160 7.94 -16.54 -1.49
C LEU A 160 8.94 -17.33 -0.63
N GLU A 161 10.09 -16.74 -0.29
CA GLU A 161 11.13 -17.33 0.58
C GLU A 161 10.87 -17.10 2.06
N TRP A 162 9.88 -16.26 2.42
CA TRP A 162 9.55 -15.97 3.81
C TRP A 162 8.80 -17.17 4.44
N PRO A 163 9.05 -17.49 5.72
CA PRO A 163 8.51 -18.70 6.34
C PRO A 163 7.00 -18.64 6.64
N ASP A 164 6.40 -17.47 6.58
CA ASP A 164 4.98 -17.25 6.83
C ASP A 164 4.39 -16.13 5.95
N THR A 165 3.09 -15.91 6.05
CA THR A 165 2.33 -14.91 5.29
C THR A 165 1.75 -13.80 6.20
N ASN A 166 2.30 -13.61 7.40
CA ASN A 166 1.81 -12.65 8.40
C ASN A 166 2.31 -11.21 8.12
N GLU A 167 2.34 -10.80 6.86
CA GLU A 167 2.57 -9.41 6.51
C GLU A 167 1.35 -8.58 6.94
N PHE A 168 1.59 -7.37 7.45
CA PHE A 168 0.59 -6.57 8.17
C PHE A 168 -0.64 -6.26 7.31
N ASN A 169 -0.46 -5.72 6.09
CA ASN A 169 -1.57 -5.32 5.23
C ASN A 169 -2.40 -6.53 4.78
N MET A 170 -1.74 -7.65 4.45
CA MET A 170 -2.42 -8.89 4.06
C MET A 170 -3.16 -9.51 5.24
N MET A 171 -2.58 -9.49 6.43
CA MET A 171 -3.15 -10.06 7.65
C MET A 171 -4.39 -9.31 8.12
N GLN A 172 -4.50 -8.01 7.85
CA GLN A 172 -5.64 -7.17 8.24
C GLN A 172 -6.95 -7.66 7.59
N ASP A 173 -6.92 -8.03 6.31
CA ASP A 173 -8.11 -8.52 5.61
C ASP A 173 -7.77 -9.68 4.68
N VAL A 174 -7.70 -10.88 5.27
CA VAL A 174 -7.38 -12.11 4.54
C VAL A 174 -8.47 -12.47 3.51
N ALA A 175 -9.73 -12.10 3.77
CA ALA A 175 -10.83 -12.34 2.84
C ALA A 175 -10.74 -11.46 1.58
N ALA A 176 -10.16 -10.27 1.70
CA ALA A 176 -9.89 -9.36 0.58
C ALA A 176 -8.61 -9.71 -0.18
N ALA A 177 -7.66 -10.41 0.45
CA ALA A 177 -6.43 -10.85 -0.20
C ALA A 177 -6.77 -11.81 -1.35
N PRO A 178 -6.06 -11.75 -2.49
CA PRO A 178 -6.53 -12.37 -3.73
C PRO A 178 -6.69 -13.88 -3.65
N GLY A 179 -7.90 -14.30 -3.28
CA GLY A 179 -8.43 -15.62 -3.50
C GLY A 179 -9.33 -15.59 -4.73
N ARG A 180 -8.82 -15.97 -5.91
CA ARG A 180 -9.60 -16.29 -7.12
C ARG A 180 -10.18 -15.16 -8.00
N ALA A 181 -10.07 -13.89 -7.69
CA ALA A 181 -10.16 -12.89 -8.74
C ALA A 181 -8.85 -12.92 -9.53
N SER A 182 -8.90 -13.02 -10.84
CA SER A 182 -7.73 -12.96 -11.73
C SER A 182 -7.18 -11.54 -11.78
N VAL A 183 -6.75 -11.03 -10.62
CA VAL A 183 -5.98 -9.80 -10.51
C VAL A 183 -4.55 -10.19 -10.85
N SER A 184 -4.02 -9.69 -11.94
CA SER A 184 -2.60 -9.83 -12.25
C SER A 184 -1.81 -9.00 -11.23
N ASN A 185 -1.46 -9.63 -10.11
CA ASN A 185 -0.60 -9.03 -9.10
C ASN A 185 0.79 -8.85 -9.69
N ALA A 186 1.15 -7.61 -9.99
CA ALA A 186 2.53 -7.22 -10.05
C ALA A 186 3.00 -7.04 -8.60
N SER A 187 3.41 -8.13 -7.96
CA SER A 187 4.23 -8.03 -6.77
C SER A 187 5.46 -7.21 -7.16
N ALA A 188 5.72 -6.13 -6.44
CA ALA A 188 6.94 -5.37 -6.61
C ALA A 188 8.11 -6.26 -6.15
N GLU A 189 8.59 -7.12 -7.04
CA GLU A 189 9.89 -7.75 -6.85
C GLU A 189 10.91 -6.62 -6.80
N SER A 190 11.57 -6.47 -5.66
CA SER A 190 12.74 -5.62 -5.50
C SER A 190 13.70 -5.89 -6.66
N ALA A 191 13.98 -4.85 -7.44
CA ALA A 191 14.94 -4.93 -8.53
C ALA A 191 16.25 -5.57 -8.03
N PRO A 192 16.84 -6.55 -8.76
CA PRO A 192 18.09 -7.13 -8.33
C PRO A 192 19.15 -6.04 -8.30
N SER A 193 19.74 -5.83 -7.13
CA SER A 193 20.95 -5.04 -6.97
C SER A 193 22.03 -5.63 -7.87
N SER A 194 22.34 -4.97 -8.98
CA SER A 194 23.47 -5.31 -9.85
C SER A 194 24.77 -4.94 -9.15
N ALA A 195 25.21 -5.78 -8.22
CA ALA A 195 26.59 -5.76 -7.74
C ALA A 195 27.44 -6.61 -8.71
N ALA A 196 28.10 -5.95 -9.64
CA ALA A 196 29.14 -6.55 -10.46
C ALA A 196 30.23 -7.12 -9.55
N GLY A 197 30.33 -8.45 -9.50
CA GLY A 197 31.40 -9.13 -8.81
C GLY A 197 32.70 -9.00 -9.57
N THR A 198 33.69 -8.33 -9.00
CA THR A 198 35.11 -8.57 -9.32
C THR A 198 35.70 -9.45 -8.25
N SER A 199 35.97 -10.68 -8.64
CA SER A 199 36.76 -11.62 -7.87
C SER A 199 38.18 -11.07 -7.63
N ARG A 200 38.61 -11.03 -6.38
CA ARG A 200 40.04 -11.08 -6.03
C ARG A 200 40.27 -11.91 -4.78
N SER A 201 41.16 -12.85 -4.96
CA SER A 201 41.68 -13.84 -4.03
C SER A 201 42.25 -13.29 -2.72
N GLY A 202 42.02 -14.03 -1.66
CA GLY A 202 42.95 -14.42 -0.62
C GLY A 202 43.58 -13.33 0.25
N ARG A 203 43.16 -13.31 1.53
CA ARG A 203 44.08 -13.34 2.69
C ARG A 203 43.34 -13.59 3.97
N LYS A 204 43.66 -14.69 4.65
CA LYS A 204 43.28 -14.96 6.03
C LYS A 204 43.96 -13.95 6.94
N ASN A 205 43.19 -13.17 7.72
CA ASN A 205 43.70 -12.49 8.89
C ASN A 205 42.86 -12.80 10.08
N HIS A 206 43.53 -13.42 11.01
CA HIS A 206 43.12 -13.78 12.36
C HIS A 206 42.91 -12.48 13.19
N VAL A 207 41.76 -12.35 13.86
CA VAL A 207 41.49 -11.25 14.82
C VAL A 207 41.13 -11.87 16.16
N PRO A 208 41.76 -11.41 17.28
CA PRO A 208 41.57 -12.00 18.61
C PRO A 208 40.26 -11.52 19.26
N ARG A 209 39.67 -12.40 20.07
CA ARG A 209 38.57 -12.13 21.00
C ARG A 209 38.99 -11.11 22.06
N ALA A 210 38.27 -10.00 22.19
CA ALA A 210 38.33 -9.09 23.31
C ALA A 210 37.07 -9.20 24.18
N GLY A 211 37.28 -9.08 25.48
CA GLY A 211 36.43 -9.51 26.58
C GLY A 211 35.14 -8.73 26.81
N ARG A 212 34.26 -9.44 27.46
CA ARG A 212 32.97 -9.04 28.02
C ARG A 212 33.21 -8.09 29.22
N GLN A 213 32.76 -6.83 29.09
CA GLN A 213 32.59 -5.97 30.27
C GLN A 213 31.12 -5.64 30.50
N SER A 214 30.64 -6.04 31.68
CA SER A 214 29.31 -5.75 32.22
C SER A 214 29.21 -4.25 32.59
N ARG A 215 28.19 -3.55 32.09
CA ARG A 215 27.82 -2.21 32.58
C ARG A 215 26.54 -2.27 33.40
N LYS A 216 26.70 -1.85 34.66
CA LYS A 216 25.65 -1.66 35.67
C LYS A 216 24.64 -0.58 35.25
N LYS A 217 23.35 -0.86 35.48
CA LYS A 217 22.23 0.08 35.38
C LYS A 217 22.38 1.19 36.41
N SER A 218 22.30 2.46 36.00
CA SER A 218 22.12 3.61 36.86
C SER A 218 20.70 4.15 36.65
N ASN A 219 19.86 4.00 37.69
CA ASN A 219 18.54 4.63 37.80
C ASN A 219 18.75 6.12 38.14
N ARG A 220 18.26 7.03 37.27
CA ARG A 220 18.00 8.42 37.68
C ARG A 220 16.50 8.71 37.55
N LYS A 221 15.86 8.92 38.69
CA LYS A 221 14.53 9.52 38.84
C LYS A 221 14.62 11.00 38.45
N PHE A 222 13.75 11.44 37.53
CA PHE A 222 13.48 12.87 37.32
C PHE A 222 12.18 13.21 38.03
N THR A 223 12.24 14.10 39.00
CA THR A 223 11.11 14.75 39.65
C THR A 223 10.81 16.05 38.92
N ALA A 224 9.52 16.25 38.61
CA ALA A 224 8.98 17.48 38.01
C ALA A 224 8.97 18.64 39.04
N ARG A 225 9.22 19.80 38.53
CA ARG A 225 8.67 21.07 39.02
C ARG A 225 8.15 21.86 37.84
#